data_ecbeb3a5190eb5636f79650b45558442
#
_entry.id   ecbeb3a5190eb5636f79650b45558442
#
_cell.length_a   1.000
_cell.length_b   1.000
_cell.length_c   1.000
_cell.angle_alpha   90.00
_cell.angle_beta   90.00
_cell.angle_gamma   90.00
#
_symmetry.space_group_name_H-M   'P 1'
#
loop_
_entity.id
_entity.type
_entity.pdbx_description
1 polymer ?
#
loop_
_entity_poly.entity_id
_entity_poly.type
_entity_poly.pdbx_seq_one_letter_code
_entity_poly.pdbx_strand_id
1 'polypeptide(L)'
;MGWLKDLLTPKKQAQPVHLTDENFRKEVLESDVPVLVDFWGPNCPPCRQLEPVIMALATDYEGRVKVCEMNAHESPKTISQYRVQGTPTVLYVKGGHIAERIVGFRPSTFHRQVIEKALGVPLS
;
A
#
# COMPACT_ATOMS: atom_id res chain seq x y z
N MET A 1 34.19 -10.90 -0.04
CA MET A 1 33.55 -10.90 1.26
C MET A 1 32.13 -10.37 1.18
N GLY A 2 31.28 -11.12 0.51
CA GLY A 2 29.91 -10.70 0.22
C GLY A 2 29.05 -10.50 1.45
N TRP A 3 29.17 -11.38 2.46
CA TRP A 3 28.33 -11.31 3.64
C TRP A 3 28.55 -10.03 4.46
N LEU A 4 29.81 -9.58 4.56
CA LEU A 4 30.11 -8.34 5.29
C LEU A 4 29.55 -7.13 4.56
N LYS A 5 29.63 -7.13 3.23
CA LYS A 5 29.07 -6.10 2.41
C LYS A 5 27.56 -6.05 2.56
N ASP A 6 26.90 -7.22 2.62
CA ASP A 6 25.44 -7.29 2.79
C ASP A 6 25.01 -6.74 4.15
N LEU A 7 25.80 -6.97 5.20
CA LEU A 7 25.51 -6.45 6.53
C LEU A 7 25.64 -4.94 6.60
N LEU A 8 26.55 -4.35 5.82
CA LEU A 8 26.83 -2.92 5.85
C LEU A 8 26.01 -2.13 4.82
N THR A 9 25.44 -2.82 3.83
CA THR A 9 24.65 -2.18 2.79
C THR A 9 23.20 -2.02 3.29
N PRO A 10 22.64 -0.80 3.23
CA PRO A 10 21.24 -0.61 3.61
C PRO A 10 20.33 -1.41 2.70
N LYS A 11 19.20 -1.87 3.26
CA LYS A 11 18.18 -2.58 2.49
C LYS A 11 17.71 -1.70 1.34
N LYS A 12 17.70 -2.26 0.12
CA LYS A 12 17.23 -1.53 -1.05
C LYS A 12 15.74 -1.22 -0.88
N GLN A 13 15.39 0.06 -1.01
CA GLN A 13 14.02 0.50 -0.86
C GLN A 13 13.18 0.06 -2.05
N ALA A 14 12.08 -0.64 -1.78
CA ALA A 14 11.12 -1.02 -2.79
C ALA A 14 10.20 0.17 -3.09
N GLN A 15 9.71 0.23 -4.32
CA GLN A 15 8.76 1.25 -4.73
C GLN A 15 7.34 0.68 -4.70
N PRO A 16 6.35 1.42 -4.22
CA PRO A 16 4.96 1.00 -4.37
C PRO A 16 4.59 0.87 -5.85
N VAL A 17 3.71 -0.07 -6.15
CA VAL A 17 3.21 -0.24 -7.51
C VAL A 17 2.27 0.90 -7.84
N HIS A 18 2.51 1.58 -8.96
CA HIS A 18 1.64 2.65 -9.42
C HIS A 18 0.40 2.06 -10.10
N LEU A 19 -0.78 2.42 -9.60
CA LEU A 19 -2.04 1.92 -10.13
C LEU A 19 -2.76 2.99 -10.96
N THR A 20 -3.49 2.51 -11.97
CA THR A 20 -4.39 3.30 -12.80
C THR A 20 -5.72 2.55 -12.87
N ASP A 21 -6.76 3.20 -13.41
CA ASP A 21 -8.03 2.52 -13.66
C ASP A 21 -7.84 1.27 -14.53
N GLU A 22 -6.86 1.31 -15.45
CA GLU A 22 -6.62 0.23 -16.40
C GLU A 22 -5.94 -0.99 -15.80
N ASN A 23 -5.03 -0.80 -14.82
CA ASN A 23 -4.29 -1.94 -14.25
C ASN A 23 -4.80 -2.41 -12.90
N PHE A 24 -5.80 -1.74 -12.32
CA PHE A 24 -6.29 -2.05 -10.98
C PHE A 24 -6.76 -3.50 -10.86
N ARG A 25 -7.54 -3.98 -11.81
CA ARG A 25 -8.03 -5.37 -11.76
C ARG A 25 -6.88 -6.36 -11.70
N LYS A 26 -5.93 -6.23 -12.61
CA LYS A 26 -4.81 -7.16 -12.70
C LYS A 26 -3.92 -7.11 -11.46
N GLU A 27 -3.55 -5.90 -11.05
CA GLU A 27 -2.59 -5.74 -9.95
C GLU A 27 -3.21 -6.00 -8.58
N VAL A 28 -4.49 -5.68 -8.39
CA VAL A 28 -5.13 -5.75 -7.09
C VAL A 28 -6.06 -6.95 -6.97
N LEU A 29 -7.04 -7.04 -7.86
CA LEU A 29 -8.08 -8.06 -7.73
C LEU A 29 -7.59 -9.46 -8.09
N GLU A 30 -6.63 -9.57 -8.99
CA GLU A 30 -6.05 -10.84 -9.44
C GLU A 30 -4.68 -11.13 -8.81
N SER A 31 -4.32 -10.41 -7.76
CA SER A 31 -3.04 -10.58 -7.09
C SER A 31 -2.98 -11.90 -6.33
N ASP A 32 -1.83 -12.58 -6.41
CA ASP A 32 -1.57 -13.82 -5.68
C ASP A 32 -1.25 -13.57 -4.20
N VAL A 33 -0.96 -12.33 -3.84
CA VAL A 33 -0.65 -11.95 -2.45
C VAL A 33 -1.62 -10.87 -2.02
N PRO A 34 -1.79 -10.66 -0.69
CA PRO A 34 -2.61 -9.54 -0.22
C PRO A 34 -2.06 -8.20 -0.69
N VAL A 35 -2.95 -7.22 -0.82
CA VAL A 35 -2.62 -5.92 -1.40
C VAL A 35 -3.03 -4.79 -0.46
N LEU A 36 -2.19 -3.77 -0.39
CA LEU A 36 -2.49 -2.51 0.28
C LEU A 36 -2.48 -1.43 -0.79
N VAL A 37 -3.55 -0.63 -0.85
CA VAL A 37 -3.66 0.46 -1.84
C VAL A 37 -3.79 1.79 -1.12
N ASP A 38 -2.82 2.67 -1.34
CA ASP A 38 -2.82 4.04 -0.84
C ASP A 38 -3.42 4.96 -1.91
N PHE A 39 -4.66 5.42 -1.68
CA PHE A 39 -5.28 6.45 -2.53
C PHE A 39 -4.86 7.82 -2.02
N TRP A 40 -4.14 8.56 -2.84
CA TRP A 40 -3.64 9.89 -2.50
C TRP A 40 -4.17 10.93 -3.47
N GLY A 41 -3.98 12.20 -3.16
CA GLY A 41 -4.38 13.28 -4.02
C GLY A 41 -3.37 14.41 -4.00
N PRO A 42 -3.43 15.32 -4.99
CA PRO A 42 -2.59 16.51 -4.98
C PRO A 42 -3.01 17.47 -3.85
N ASN A 43 -2.07 18.28 -3.38
CA ASN A 43 -2.33 19.27 -2.33
C ASN A 43 -2.96 18.67 -1.08
N CYS A 44 -2.44 17.52 -0.67
CA CYS A 44 -2.96 16.76 0.46
C CYS A 44 -1.82 16.55 1.48
N PRO A 45 -1.70 17.43 2.48
CA PRO A 45 -0.64 17.30 3.48
C PRO A 45 -0.59 15.95 4.20
N PRO A 46 -1.73 15.37 4.66
CA PRO A 46 -1.66 14.04 5.29
C PRO A 46 -1.24 12.93 4.31
N CYS A 47 -1.53 13.08 3.01
CA CYS A 47 -1.03 12.14 2.01
C CYS A 47 0.49 12.18 1.94
N ARG A 48 1.07 13.38 1.99
CA ARG A 48 2.52 13.54 1.96
C ARG A 48 3.17 12.97 3.23
N GLN A 49 2.51 13.14 4.38
CA GLN A 49 2.99 12.55 5.63
C GLN A 49 2.94 11.02 5.59
N LEU A 50 1.97 10.47 4.89
CA LEU A 50 1.81 9.02 4.76
C LEU A 50 2.82 8.40 3.77
N GLU A 51 3.32 9.17 2.82
CA GLU A 51 4.20 8.65 1.77
C GLU A 51 5.40 7.86 2.33
N PRO A 52 6.19 8.38 3.28
CA PRO A 52 7.30 7.61 3.82
C PRO A 52 6.85 6.34 4.57
N VAL A 53 5.67 6.37 5.17
CA VAL A 53 5.10 5.17 5.80
C VAL A 53 4.83 4.10 4.74
N ILE A 54 4.20 4.48 3.64
CA ILE A 54 3.90 3.56 2.54
C ILE A 54 5.18 3.01 1.92
N MET A 55 6.19 3.85 1.74
CA MET A 55 7.48 3.42 1.21
C MET A 55 8.15 2.39 2.12
N ALA A 56 8.11 2.61 3.43
CA ALA A 56 8.67 1.67 4.40
C ALA A 56 7.91 0.33 4.38
N LEU A 57 6.59 0.38 4.28
CA LEU A 57 5.78 -0.84 4.19
C LEU A 57 6.08 -1.61 2.91
N ALA A 58 6.23 -0.91 1.77
CA ALA A 58 6.58 -1.54 0.51
C ALA A 58 7.91 -2.31 0.62
N THR A 59 8.89 -1.72 1.30
CA THR A 59 10.19 -2.35 1.49
C THR A 59 10.10 -3.55 2.43
N ASP A 60 9.44 -3.38 3.57
CA ASP A 60 9.46 -4.40 4.62
C ASP A 60 8.58 -5.60 4.28
N TYR A 61 7.55 -5.41 3.48
CA TYR A 61 6.62 -6.49 3.12
C TYR A 61 6.81 -6.98 1.68
N GLU A 62 7.87 -6.58 1.01
CA GLU A 62 8.12 -7.01 -0.37
C GLU A 62 8.02 -8.53 -0.51
N GLY A 63 7.24 -8.99 -1.48
CA GLY A 63 6.98 -10.41 -1.72
C GLY A 63 5.89 -11.01 -0.85
N ARG A 64 5.46 -10.34 0.21
CA ARG A 64 4.41 -10.84 1.11
C ARG A 64 3.13 -10.03 1.02
N VAL A 65 3.24 -8.73 0.84
CA VAL A 65 2.11 -7.83 0.62
C VAL A 65 2.50 -6.92 -0.54
N LYS A 66 1.64 -6.83 -1.54
CA LYS A 66 1.84 -5.89 -2.65
C LYS A 66 1.37 -4.52 -2.20
N VAL A 67 2.29 -3.59 -2.03
CA VAL A 67 1.98 -2.22 -1.62
C VAL A 67 1.87 -1.36 -2.88
N CYS A 68 0.72 -0.69 -3.04
CA CYS A 68 0.39 0.09 -4.23
C CYS A 68 0.02 1.51 -3.86
N GLU A 69 0.12 2.42 -4.81
CA GLU A 69 -0.36 3.79 -4.67
C GLU A 69 -1.18 4.18 -5.90
N MET A 70 -2.16 5.05 -5.70
CA MET A 70 -3.07 5.44 -6.78
C MET A 70 -3.50 6.88 -6.59
N ASN A 71 -3.35 7.68 -7.64
CA ASN A 71 -3.81 9.06 -7.63
C ASN A 71 -5.33 9.08 -7.79
N ALA A 72 -6.04 9.46 -6.72
CA ALA A 72 -7.50 9.49 -6.71
C ALA A 72 -8.06 10.44 -7.77
N HIS A 73 -7.34 11.53 -8.04
CA HIS A 73 -7.76 12.55 -9.02
C HIS A 73 -7.75 12.02 -10.46
N GLU A 74 -6.89 11.04 -10.72
CA GLU A 74 -6.72 10.48 -12.08
C GLU A 74 -7.40 9.13 -12.25
N SER A 75 -8.17 8.68 -11.25
CA SER A 75 -8.73 7.32 -11.24
C SER A 75 -10.23 7.33 -10.95
N PRO A 76 -11.02 8.02 -11.79
CA PRO A 76 -12.44 8.22 -11.49
C PRO A 76 -13.25 6.93 -11.41
N LYS A 77 -12.91 5.91 -12.18
CA LYS A 77 -13.64 4.64 -12.18
C LYS A 77 -13.44 3.91 -10.86
N THR A 78 -12.19 3.76 -10.43
CA THR A 78 -11.85 3.06 -9.20
C THR A 78 -12.39 3.82 -7.98
N ILE A 79 -12.24 5.13 -7.96
CA ILE A 79 -12.74 5.98 -6.88
C ILE A 79 -14.24 5.79 -6.71
N SER A 80 -14.99 5.82 -7.81
CA SER A 80 -16.44 5.63 -7.79
C SER A 80 -16.81 4.22 -7.32
N GLN A 81 -16.14 3.21 -7.87
CA GLN A 81 -16.43 1.81 -7.56
C GLN A 81 -16.24 1.49 -6.07
N TYR A 82 -15.17 2.01 -5.47
CA TYR A 82 -14.84 1.73 -4.08
C TYR A 82 -15.25 2.85 -3.13
N ARG A 83 -15.96 3.87 -3.64
CA ARG A 83 -16.51 4.97 -2.85
C ARG A 83 -15.44 5.65 -1.99
N VAL A 84 -14.33 5.99 -2.62
CA VAL A 84 -13.26 6.73 -1.95
C VAL A 84 -13.68 8.21 -1.92
N GLN A 85 -13.94 8.72 -0.73
CA GLN A 85 -14.52 10.06 -0.55
C GLN A 85 -13.50 11.08 -0.06
N GLY A 86 -12.32 10.65 0.32
CA GLY A 86 -11.30 11.55 0.80
C GLY A 86 -9.94 10.88 0.74
N THR A 87 -8.87 11.70 0.84
CA THR A 87 -7.50 11.20 0.82
C THR A 87 -6.73 11.65 2.04
N PRO A 88 -5.80 10.84 2.54
CA PRO A 88 -5.53 9.49 2.06
C PRO A 88 -6.60 8.50 2.50
N THR A 89 -6.84 7.50 1.66
CA THR A 89 -7.63 6.31 2.02
C THR A 89 -6.78 5.10 1.70
N VAL A 90 -6.63 4.19 2.66
CA VAL A 90 -5.87 2.97 2.47
C VAL A 90 -6.83 1.79 2.48
N LEU A 91 -6.85 1.03 1.38
CA LEU A 91 -7.62 -0.20 1.28
C LEU A 91 -6.70 -1.39 1.46
N TYR A 92 -7.17 -2.36 2.22
CA TYR A 92 -6.50 -3.66 2.39
C TYR A 92 -7.34 -4.69 1.67
N VAL A 93 -6.74 -5.38 0.71
CA VAL A 93 -7.46 -6.30 -0.17
C VAL A 93 -6.84 -7.69 -0.06
N LYS A 94 -7.69 -8.70 0.11
CA LYS A 94 -7.26 -10.10 0.19
C LYS A 94 -8.17 -10.94 -0.69
N GLY A 95 -7.57 -11.68 -1.62
CA GLY A 95 -8.34 -12.53 -2.52
C GLY A 95 -9.38 -11.76 -3.33
N GLY A 96 -9.08 -10.51 -3.71
CA GLY A 96 -10.00 -9.68 -4.47
C GLY A 96 -11.08 -9.00 -3.65
N HIS A 97 -11.10 -9.19 -2.32
CA HIS A 97 -12.11 -8.62 -1.43
C HIS A 97 -11.49 -7.61 -0.47
N ILE A 98 -12.22 -6.54 -0.18
CA ILE A 98 -11.76 -5.53 0.77
C ILE A 98 -11.83 -6.12 2.17
N ALA A 99 -10.67 -6.21 2.83
CA ALA A 99 -10.56 -6.69 4.20
C ALA A 99 -10.66 -5.55 5.22
N GLU A 100 -10.17 -4.35 4.87
CA GLU A 100 -10.21 -3.20 5.76
C GLU A 100 -10.06 -1.91 4.95
N ARG A 101 -10.56 -0.81 5.52
CA ARG A 101 -10.47 0.54 4.94
C ARG A 101 -10.08 1.51 6.05
N ILE A 102 -9.00 2.24 5.84
CA ILE A 102 -8.52 3.24 6.81
C ILE A 102 -8.51 4.60 6.11
N VAL A 103 -9.21 5.57 6.69
CA VAL A 103 -9.27 6.93 6.15
C VAL A 103 -8.42 7.84 7.02
N GLY A 104 -7.59 8.68 6.38
CA GLY A 104 -6.72 9.62 7.07
C GLY A 104 -5.35 9.02 7.38
N PHE A 105 -4.48 9.86 7.92
CA PHE A 105 -3.12 9.45 8.27
C PHE A 105 -3.12 8.53 9.50
N ARG A 106 -2.31 7.47 9.42
CA ARG A 106 -1.94 6.62 10.55
C ARG A 106 -0.47 6.26 10.44
N PRO A 107 0.23 6.09 11.57
CA PRO A 107 1.65 5.73 11.54
C PRO A 107 1.87 4.28 11.11
N SER A 108 3.12 3.94 10.81
CA SER A 108 3.47 2.62 10.31
C SER A 108 3.06 1.49 11.25
N THR A 109 3.18 1.70 12.57
CA THR A 109 2.80 0.68 13.55
C THR A 109 1.33 0.31 13.45
N PHE A 110 0.46 1.27 13.19
CA PHE A 110 -0.95 1.03 12.99
C PHE A 110 -1.19 0.15 11.75
N HIS A 111 -0.57 0.49 10.64
CA HIS A 111 -0.74 -0.27 9.40
C HIS A 111 -0.17 -1.68 9.52
N ARG A 112 0.94 -1.86 10.25
CA ARG A 112 1.51 -3.21 10.48
C ARG A 112 0.53 -4.09 11.26
N GLN A 113 -0.17 -3.53 12.24
CA GLN A 113 -1.18 -4.28 12.98
C GLN A 113 -2.36 -4.66 12.10
N VAL A 114 -2.82 -3.75 11.24
CA VAL A 114 -3.90 -4.05 10.30
C VAL A 114 -3.49 -5.13 9.30
N ILE A 115 -2.27 -5.05 8.78
CA ILE A 115 -1.74 -6.07 7.87
C ILE A 115 -1.77 -7.45 8.55
N GLU A 116 -1.33 -7.53 9.79
CA GLU A 116 -1.34 -8.80 10.52
C GLU A 116 -2.76 -9.31 10.75
N LYS A 117 -3.65 -8.46 11.23
CA LYS A 117 -5.02 -8.86 11.60
C LYS A 117 -5.91 -9.10 10.39
N ALA A 118 -5.88 -8.19 9.42
CA ALA A 118 -6.80 -8.23 8.28
C ALA A 118 -6.26 -9.08 7.12
N LEU A 119 -4.95 -9.08 6.91
CA LEU A 119 -4.34 -9.80 5.80
C LEU A 119 -3.65 -11.10 6.22
N GLY A 120 -3.47 -11.30 7.53
CA GLY A 120 -2.84 -12.51 8.03
C GLY A 120 -1.34 -12.59 7.77
N VAL A 121 -0.67 -11.46 7.57
CA VAL A 121 0.77 -11.41 7.30
C VAL A 121 1.49 -10.89 8.53
N PRO A 122 2.34 -11.71 9.17
CA PRO A 122 3.04 -11.26 10.38
C PRO A 122 4.11 -10.22 10.07
N LEU A 123 4.53 -9.53 11.12
CA LEU A 123 5.54 -8.47 11.02
C LEU A 123 6.90 -8.97 10.55
N SER A 124 7.22 -10.22 10.82
CA SER A 124 8.52 -10.78 10.46
C SER A 124 8.39 -12.11 9.75
#